data_2e71969482afb5459b2c56777f533a8d
#
_entry.id   2e71969482afb5459b2c56777f533a8d
#
_cell.length_a   1.000
_cell.length_b   1.000
_cell.length_c   1.000
_cell.angle_alpha   90.00
_cell.angle_beta   90.00
_cell.angle_gamma   90.00
#
_symmetry.space_group_name_H-M   'P 1'
#
loop_
_entity.id
_entity.type
_entity.pdbx_description
1 polymer ?
#
loop_
_entity_poly.entity_id
_entity_poly.type
_entity_poly.pdbx_seq_one_letter_code
_entity_poly.pdbx_strand_id
1 'polypeptide(L)'
;MGWISPDLLKTHDIPQGVLYLELPLTPFIQLIQKHQPGSPILPKFPSVRRDLSMLIDRNVLFQDIEKTAYQSEKKWLKDVFLFDVYEGDKLPDGKKSYAVGFVLQDEQATMTDIQIDQCMQRILQKLNQQLGVELRG
;
A
#
# COMPACT_ATOMS: atom_id res chain seq x y z
N MET A 1 -20.77 2.53 -17.36
CA MET A 1 -19.36 2.22 -17.75
C MET A 1 -19.37 1.71 -19.18
N GLY A 2 -18.48 2.21 -20.03
CA GLY A 2 -18.38 1.81 -21.43
C GLY A 2 -17.07 2.25 -22.07
N TRP A 3 -16.79 1.69 -23.26
CA TRP A 3 -15.68 2.14 -24.09
C TRP A 3 -16.16 3.26 -25.01
N ILE A 4 -15.31 4.27 -25.20
CA ILE A 4 -15.55 5.30 -26.22
C ILE A 4 -15.37 4.67 -27.61
N SER A 5 -16.26 5.00 -28.53
CA SER A 5 -16.22 4.49 -29.90
C SER A 5 -14.88 4.84 -30.57
N PRO A 6 -14.24 3.88 -31.27
CA PRO A 6 -13.01 4.14 -32.01
C PRO A 6 -13.12 5.30 -33.02
N ASP A 7 -14.27 5.50 -33.62
CA ASP A 7 -14.50 6.58 -34.57
C ASP A 7 -14.47 7.96 -33.91
N LEU A 8 -15.03 8.06 -32.69
CA LEU A 8 -14.98 9.27 -31.90
C LEU A 8 -13.55 9.55 -31.42
N LEU A 9 -12.82 8.52 -31.02
CA LEU A 9 -11.39 8.67 -30.64
C LEU A 9 -10.55 9.18 -31.80
N LYS A 10 -10.75 8.66 -33.00
CA LYS A 10 -10.08 9.15 -34.23
C LYS A 10 -10.39 10.60 -34.54
N THR A 11 -11.64 11.03 -34.37
CA THR A 11 -12.05 12.42 -34.62
C THR A 11 -11.33 13.42 -33.68
N HIS A 12 -10.87 12.95 -32.52
CA HIS A 12 -10.19 13.74 -31.51
C HIS A 12 -8.68 13.43 -31.38
N ASP A 13 -8.11 12.71 -32.37
CA ASP A 13 -6.68 12.31 -32.40
C ASP A 13 -6.21 11.59 -31.12
N ILE A 14 -7.06 10.75 -30.56
CA ILE A 14 -6.75 9.94 -29.37
C ILE A 14 -6.36 8.53 -29.81
N PRO A 15 -5.05 8.15 -29.74
CA PRO A 15 -4.57 6.86 -30.26
C PRO A 15 -4.88 5.65 -29.37
N GLN A 16 -5.12 5.87 -28.06
CA GLN A 16 -5.40 4.80 -27.08
C GLN A 16 -6.90 4.59 -26.87
N GLY A 17 -7.29 3.37 -26.50
CA GLY A 17 -8.65 3.08 -26.04
C GLY A 17 -8.99 3.86 -24.76
N VAL A 18 -10.20 4.43 -24.68
CA VAL A 18 -10.68 5.18 -23.52
C VAL A 18 -11.90 4.50 -22.93
N LEU A 19 -11.80 4.16 -21.65
CA LEU A 19 -12.92 3.68 -20.83
C LEU A 19 -13.53 4.87 -20.10
N TYR A 20 -14.85 5.00 -20.12
CA TYR A 20 -15.55 5.99 -19.30
C TYR A 20 -16.46 5.34 -18.27
N LEU A 21 -16.62 6.00 -17.12
CA LEU A 21 -17.53 5.61 -16.06
C LEU A 21 -18.34 6.84 -15.63
N GLU A 22 -19.64 6.71 -15.69
CA GLU A 22 -20.58 7.70 -15.14
C GLU A 22 -21.21 7.13 -13.87
N LEU A 23 -21.14 7.86 -12.78
CA LEU A 23 -21.70 7.48 -11.48
C LEU A 23 -22.67 8.55 -11.00
N PRO A 24 -23.96 8.20 -10.77
CA PRO A 24 -24.91 9.12 -10.17
C PRO A 24 -24.50 9.41 -8.71
N LEU A 25 -24.29 10.68 -8.36
CA LEU A 25 -23.84 11.07 -7.01
C LEU A 25 -24.93 10.92 -5.94
N THR A 26 -26.20 11.05 -6.30
CA THR A 26 -27.32 11.00 -5.35
C THR A 26 -27.34 9.75 -4.45
N PRO A 27 -27.19 8.50 -4.97
CA PRO A 27 -27.11 7.32 -4.13
C PRO A 27 -25.91 7.33 -3.18
N PHE A 28 -24.76 7.87 -3.62
CA PHE A 28 -23.56 7.98 -2.76
C PHE A 28 -23.76 8.98 -1.63
N ILE A 29 -24.35 10.14 -1.90
CA ILE A 29 -24.68 11.11 -0.87
C ILE A 29 -25.63 10.51 0.18
N GLN A 30 -26.64 9.75 -0.24
CA GLN A 30 -27.55 9.07 0.67
C GLN A 30 -26.86 8.01 1.52
N LEU A 31 -25.90 7.27 0.96
CA LEU A 31 -25.09 6.29 1.69
C LEU A 31 -24.18 6.97 2.73
N ILE A 32 -23.52 8.06 2.35
CA ILE A 32 -22.67 8.85 3.26
C ILE A 32 -23.49 9.45 4.41
N GLN A 33 -24.67 9.98 4.14
CA GLN A 33 -25.56 10.54 5.16
C GLN A 33 -26.05 9.48 6.16
N LYS A 34 -26.24 8.22 5.73
CA LYS A 34 -26.58 7.10 6.60
C LYS A 34 -25.40 6.59 7.42
N HIS A 35 -24.20 6.79 6.91
CA HIS A 35 -22.96 6.39 7.57
C HIS A 35 -22.34 7.60 8.25
N GLN A 36 -22.85 7.96 9.45
CA GLN A 36 -22.15 8.91 10.30
C GLN A 36 -20.92 8.19 10.88
N PRO A 37 -19.71 8.52 10.46
CA PRO A 37 -18.53 7.97 11.12
C PRO A 37 -18.56 8.46 12.57
N GLY A 38 -18.47 7.54 13.52
CA GLY A 38 -18.24 7.90 14.92
C GLY A 38 -17.00 8.81 15.02
N SER A 39 -16.99 9.70 16.00
CA SER A 39 -15.79 10.53 16.25
C SER A 39 -14.56 9.63 16.33
N PRO A 40 -13.54 9.83 15.50
CA PRO A 40 -12.33 9.03 15.57
C PRO A 40 -11.73 9.20 16.97
N ILE A 41 -11.45 8.07 17.63
CA ILE A 41 -10.68 8.09 18.88
C ILE A 41 -9.27 8.52 18.51
N LEU A 42 -8.91 9.75 18.82
CA LEU A 42 -7.55 10.23 18.60
C LEU A 42 -6.59 9.44 19.48
N PRO A 43 -5.57 8.81 18.87
CA PRO A 43 -4.57 8.08 19.63
C PRO A 43 -3.82 9.01 20.58
N LYS A 44 -3.62 8.58 21.83
CA LYS A 44 -2.91 9.35 22.86
C LYS A 44 -1.39 9.44 22.59
N PHE A 45 -0.83 8.44 21.89
CA PHE A 45 0.60 8.33 21.63
C PHE A 45 0.88 8.41 20.14
N PRO A 46 2.01 9.01 19.74
CA PRO A 46 2.34 9.21 18.33
C PRO A 46 2.63 7.88 17.64
N SER A 47 2.24 7.80 16.36
CA SER A 47 2.68 6.74 15.47
C SER A 47 4.05 7.07 14.88
N VAL A 48 4.79 6.03 14.50
CA VAL A 48 6.10 6.14 13.82
C VAL A 48 5.98 5.47 12.46
N ARG A 49 6.39 6.18 11.42
CA ARG A 49 6.48 5.64 10.07
C ARG A 49 7.91 5.19 9.77
N ARG A 50 8.05 4.04 9.13
CA ARG A 50 9.30 3.51 8.57
C ARG A 50 9.07 3.12 7.11
N ASP A 51 9.89 3.64 6.23
CA ASP A 51 9.83 3.37 4.80
C ASP A 51 10.96 2.43 4.41
N LEU A 52 10.64 1.43 3.59
CA LEU A 52 11.60 0.47 3.07
C LEU A 52 11.49 0.38 1.55
N SER A 53 12.64 0.40 0.89
CA SER A 53 12.75 0.05 -0.52
C SER A 53 13.13 -1.42 -0.63
N MET A 54 12.27 -2.21 -1.26
CA MET A 54 12.36 -3.67 -1.32
C MET A 54 12.48 -4.15 -2.76
N LEU A 55 13.44 -5.03 -3.00
CA LEU A 55 13.56 -5.78 -4.24
C LEU A 55 12.83 -7.10 -4.10
N ILE A 56 11.93 -7.40 -5.03
CA ILE A 56 11.04 -8.57 -4.98
C ILE A 56 10.86 -9.17 -6.38
N ASP A 57 10.40 -10.42 -6.44
CA ASP A 57 10.01 -11.04 -7.71
C ASP A 57 8.76 -10.36 -8.29
N ARG A 58 8.67 -10.27 -9.63
CA ARG A 58 7.54 -9.62 -10.32
C ARG A 58 6.17 -10.20 -9.98
N ASN A 59 6.10 -11.49 -9.68
CA ASN A 59 4.86 -12.19 -9.36
C ASN A 59 4.38 -11.96 -7.91
N VAL A 60 5.21 -11.44 -7.02
CA VAL A 60 4.81 -11.11 -5.64
C VAL A 60 3.87 -9.91 -5.66
N LEU A 61 2.68 -10.07 -5.09
CA LEU A 61 1.70 -9.00 -4.99
C LEU A 61 1.91 -8.18 -3.71
N PHE A 62 1.52 -6.91 -3.71
CA PHE A 62 1.55 -6.08 -2.51
C PHE A 62 0.72 -6.69 -1.37
N GLN A 63 -0.42 -7.31 -1.70
CA GLN A 63 -1.26 -8.00 -0.73
C GLN A 63 -0.53 -9.12 0.02
N ASP A 64 0.43 -9.81 -0.60
CA ASP A 64 1.23 -10.83 0.07
C ASP A 64 2.18 -10.21 1.09
N ILE A 65 2.78 -9.06 0.75
CA ILE A 65 3.63 -8.28 1.65
C ILE A 65 2.82 -7.79 2.85
N GLU A 66 1.69 -7.15 2.59
CA GLU A 66 0.78 -6.65 3.61
C GLU A 66 0.35 -7.76 4.58
N LYS A 67 -0.15 -8.87 4.05
CA LYS A 67 -0.57 -10.03 4.83
C LYS A 67 0.56 -10.60 5.70
N THR A 68 1.75 -10.74 5.12
CA THR A 68 2.93 -11.27 5.83
C THR A 68 3.38 -10.32 6.94
N ALA A 69 3.37 -9.00 6.68
CA ALA A 69 3.71 -7.99 7.68
C ALA A 69 2.74 -8.02 8.87
N TYR A 70 1.43 -8.03 8.63
CA TYR A 70 0.43 -8.13 9.70
C TYR A 70 0.48 -9.47 10.46
N GLN A 71 0.88 -10.56 9.81
CA GLN A 71 1.10 -11.84 10.49
C GLN A 71 2.32 -11.83 11.40
N SER A 72 3.36 -11.08 11.03
CA SER A 72 4.61 -10.99 11.78
C SER A 72 4.54 -10.06 12.98
N GLU A 73 3.74 -9.00 12.89
CA GLU A 73 3.58 -8.00 13.94
C GLU A 73 2.12 -7.56 14.09
N LYS A 74 1.44 -8.13 15.06
CA LYS A 74 0.01 -7.90 15.30
C LYS A 74 -0.28 -6.79 16.30
N LYS A 75 0.70 -6.46 17.14
CA LYS A 75 0.49 -5.54 18.27
C LYS A 75 0.67 -4.09 17.87
N TRP A 76 1.80 -3.81 17.21
CA TRP A 76 2.23 -2.44 16.98
C TRP A 76 2.08 -1.99 15.52
N LEU A 77 1.98 -2.91 14.55
CA LEU A 77 1.76 -2.55 13.16
C LEU A 77 0.31 -2.13 12.96
N LYS A 78 0.12 -0.87 12.56
CA LYS A 78 -1.21 -0.27 12.36
C LYS A 78 -1.56 -0.15 10.90
N ASP A 79 -0.57 0.12 10.04
CA ASP A 79 -0.82 0.29 8.62
C ASP A 79 0.40 -0.11 7.78
N VAL A 80 0.15 -0.60 6.57
CA VAL A 80 1.15 -0.93 5.56
C VAL A 80 0.63 -0.41 4.23
N PHE A 81 1.39 0.44 3.56
CA PHE A 81 0.97 1.02 2.30
C PHE A 81 2.10 1.10 1.28
N LEU A 82 1.75 0.83 0.05
CA LEU A 82 2.64 0.96 -1.11
C LEU A 82 2.56 2.39 -1.63
N PHE A 83 3.70 3.08 -1.76
CA PHE A 83 3.71 4.43 -2.27
C PHE A 83 4.53 4.63 -3.54
N ASP A 84 5.37 3.64 -3.90
CA ASP A 84 6.07 3.66 -5.18
C ASP A 84 6.33 2.24 -5.71
N VAL A 85 6.29 2.10 -7.04
CA VAL A 85 6.60 0.87 -7.77
C VAL A 85 7.55 1.20 -8.90
N TYR A 86 8.72 0.56 -8.90
CA TYR A 86 9.67 0.73 -9.98
C TYR A 86 9.93 -0.61 -10.69
N GLU A 87 9.73 -0.59 -12.02
CA GLU A 87 9.99 -1.71 -12.92
C GLU A 87 10.84 -1.20 -14.09
N GLY A 88 12.12 -1.07 -13.90
CA GLY A 88 13.02 -0.51 -14.92
C GLY A 88 14.29 -1.32 -15.11
N ASP A 89 15.02 -0.99 -16.18
CA ASP A 89 16.22 -1.70 -16.66
C ASP A 89 17.39 -1.73 -15.67
N LYS A 90 17.30 -0.97 -14.58
CA LYS A 90 18.32 -0.96 -13.50
C LYS A 90 18.12 -2.06 -12.46
N LEU A 91 17.09 -2.88 -12.60
CA LEU A 91 16.82 -4.01 -11.73
C LEU A 91 17.24 -5.32 -12.37
N PRO A 92 17.58 -6.35 -11.58
CA PRO A 92 17.78 -7.70 -12.10
C PRO A 92 16.54 -8.20 -12.85
N ASP A 93 16.75 -9.03 -13.87
CA ASP A 93 15.67 -9.63 -14.64
C ASP A 93 14.66 -10.36 -13.72
N GLY A 94 13.39 -10.18 -13.99
CA GLY A 94 12.32 -10.81 -13.22
C GLY A 94 12.04 -10.17 -11.86
N LYS A 95 12.73 -9.08 -11.50
CA LYS A 95 12.54 -8.34 -10.26
C LYS A 95 11.79 -7.01 -10.49
N LYS A 96 11.17 -6.51 -9.43
CA LYS A 96 10.62 -5.15 -9.29
C LYS A 96 10.98 -4.59 -7.93
N SER A 97 10.90 -3.29 -7.79
CA SER A 97 11.12 -2.60 -6.52
C SER A 97 9.82 -2.00 -6.01
N TYR A 98 9.50 -2.26 -4.74
CA TYR A 98 8.42 -1.61 -4.01
C TYR A 98 8.99 -0.70 -2.94
N ALA A 99 8.46 0.53 -2.87
CA ALA A 99 8.65 1.40 -1.72
C ALA A 99 7.41 1.32 -0.83
N VAL A 100 7.58 0.77 0.36
CA VAL A 100 6.50 0.44 1.30
C VAL A 100 6.71 1.17 2.61
N GLY A 101 5.66 1.84 3.07
CA GLY A 101 5.60 2.47 4.38
C GLY A 101 4.92 1.56 5.40
N PHE A 102 5.51 1.49 6.59
CA PHE A 102 5.01 0.76 7.75
C PHE A 102 4.71 1.77 8.86
N VAL A 103 3.49 1.77 9.35
CA VAL A 103 3.08 2.64 10.47
C VAL A 103 2.99 1.81 11.74
N LEU A 104 3.82 2.15 12.70
CA LEU A 104 3.90 1.49 14.01
C LEU A 104 3.35 2.40 15.10
N GLN A 105 2.59 1.86 16.03
CA GLN A 105 2.05 2.60 17.17
C GLN A 105 1.75 1.66 18.33
N ASP A 106 2.15 2.08 19.52
CA ASP A 106 1.64 1.50 20.78
C ASP A 106 0.52 2.40 21.33
N GLU A 107 -0.60 1.82 21.73
CA GLU A 107 -1.74 2.55 22.28
C GLU A 107 -1.55 2.91 23.77
N GLN A 108 -0.53 2.34 24.41
CA GLN A 108 -0.29 2.49 25.84
C GLN A 108 0.89 3.39 26.18
N ALA A 109 1.87 3.52 25.25
CA ALA A 109 3.09 4.31 25.47
C ALA A 109 3.72 4.78 24.15
N THR A 110 4.55 5.80 24.21
CA THR A 110 5.41 6.16 23.07
C THR A 110 6.45 5.04 22.82
N MET A 111 6.54 4.57 21.60
CA MET A 111 7.50 3.52 21.22
C MET A 111 8.93 4.06 21.28
N THR A 112 9.84 3.25 21.83
CA THR A 112 11.27 3.53 21.79
C THR A 112 11.89 3.09 20.46
N ASP A 113 13.04 3.67 20.08
CA ASP A 113 13.76 3.28 18.86
C ASP A 113 14.11 1.80 18.87
N ILE A 114 14.49 1.24 20.01
CA ILE A 114 14.80 -0.19 20.14
C ILE A 114 13.57 -1.06 19.81
N GLN A 115 12.38 -0.68 20.28
CA GLN A 115 11.14 -1.41 19.99
C GLN A 115 10.78 -1.33 18.51
N ILE A 116 10.94 -0.15 17.92
CA ILE A 116 10.69 0.10 16.50
C ILE A 116 11.61 -0.78 15.64
N ASP A 117 12.93 -0.75 15.93
CA ASP A 117 13.92 -1.52 15.17
C ASP A 117 13.70 -3.03 15.31
N GLN A 118 13.39 -3.51 16.48
CA GLN A 118 13.04 -4.93 16.70
C GLN A 118 11.79 -5.34 15.94
N CYS A 119 10.78 -4.47 15.89
CA CYS A 119 9.57 -4.69 15.13
C CYS A 119 9.86 -4.78 13.63
N MET A 120 10.60 -3.82 13.09
CA MET A 120 11.00 -3.80 11.70
C MET A 120 11.87 -4.99 11.30
N GLN A 121 12.80 -5.41 12.17
CA GLN A 121 13.61 -6.61 11.94
C GLN A 121 12.75 -7.88 11.84
N ARG A 122 11.76 -8.06 12.72
CA ARG A 122 10.83 -9.21 12.65
C ARG A 122 10.04 -9.22 11.36
N ILE A 123 9.51 -8.06 10.94
CA ILE A 123 8.78 -7.91 9.69
C ILE A 123 9.67 -8.27 8.50
N LEU A 124 10.85 -7.68 8.41
CA LEU A 124 11.81 -7.94 7.33
C LEU A 124 12.23 -9.40 7.25
N GLN A 125 12.57 -10.01 8.38
CA GLN A 125 12.95 -11.41 8.44
C GLN A 125 11.83 -12.31 7.89
N LYS A 126 10.59 -12.03 8.24
CA LYS A 126 9.44 -12.79 7.77
C LYS A 126 9.18 -12.59 6.28
N LEU A 127 9.25 -11.35 5.79
CA LEU A 127 9.14 -11.01 4.38
C LEU A 127 10.23 -11.69 3.54
N ASN A 128 11.47 -11.67 4.01
CA ASN A 128 12.56 -12.37 3.33
C ASN A 128 12.34 -13.89 3.29
N GLN A 129 11.96 -14.50 4.42
CA GLN A 129 11.73 -15.96 4.49
C GLN A 129 10.56 -16.45 3.63
N GLN A 130 9.48 -15.69 3.53
CA GLN A 130 8.28 -16.14 2.83
C GLN A 130 8.20 -15.68 1.37
N LEU A 131 8.73 -14.49 1.07
CA LEU A 131 8.56 -13.84 -0.22
C LEU A 131 9.90 -13.51 -0.91
N GLY A 132 11.05 -13.89 -0.30
CA GLY A 132 12.37 -13.59 -0.87
C GLY A 132 12.65 -12.08 -0.98
N VAL A 133 12.06 -11.26 -0.11
CA VAL A 133 12.26 -9.81 -0.11
C VAL A 133 13.70 -9.46 0.27
N GLU A 134 14.34 -8.63 -0.54
CA GLU A 134 15.67 -8.07 -0.27
C GLU A 134 15.56 -6.56 -0.10
N LEU A 135 16.33 -5.97 0.81
CA LEU A 135 16.40 -4.52 0.93
C LEU A 135 17.22 -3.96 -0.23
N ARG A 136 16.69 -2.92 -0.85
CA ARG A 136 17.42 -2.12 -1.81
C ARG A 136 18.07 -0.93 -1.06
N GLY A 137 19.39 -0.99 -0.95
CA GLY A 137 20.19 0.13 -0.43
C GLY A 137 20.31 1.29 -1.39
#